data_1404502dff2a865c76c3ad54c2db964a
#
_entry.id   1404502dff2a865c76c3ad54c2db964a
#
_cell.length_a   1.000
_cell.length_b   1.000
_cell.length_c   1.000
_cell.angle_alpha   90.00
_cell.angle_beta   90.00
_cell.angle_gamma   90.00
#
_symmetry.space_group_name_H-M   'P 1'
#
loop_
_entity.id
_entity.type
_entity.pdbx_description
1 polymer ?
#
loop_
_entity_poly.entity_id
_entity_poly.type
_entity_poly.pdbx_seq_one_letter_code
_entity_poly.pdbx_strand_id
1 'polypeptide(L)'
;MTTRPDAVRAFEGAVAIITGGASGIGKALAEALAERGCEVMVADLQTELAEDTVGALRARGSRATASHLDVTDFAEVSRLVQETVRRCGRLDYMFNNAGIGILGEVRDHTIEDWYRIIDVNLRGVVNGVAAAYRVMLAQGFGHIVNTASIQGLVPTPLMASYGATKHAVVALSNSLRIEAAPAGIRVSVICPGVIRTPLLQGGRYGKVLLPASEESQRAYFERLRPMDPTRFARRVLTRVARNDALIIMPAWYKVLWWLNRASPSLGRLLARRMFEMSKRMLRP
;
A
#
# COMPACT_ATOMS: atom_id res chain seq x y z
N MET A 1 31.50 14.26 -3.57
CA MET A 1 31.00 13.62 -2.33
C MET A 1 29.61 14.16 -2.07
N THR A 2 28.54 13.47 -2.53
CA THR A 2 27.18 13.87 -2.24
C THR A 2 26.84 13.34 -0.84
N THR A 3 26.74 14.25 0.12
CA THR A 3 26.24 13.95 1.47
C THR A 3 24.86 13.30 1.34
N ARG A 4 24.73 12.06 1.81
CA ARG A 4 23.40 11.40 1.96
C ARG A 4 22.57 12.31 2.87
N PRO A 5 21.42 12.81 2.43
CA PRO A 5 20.55 13.56 3.35
C PRO A 5 20.18 12.62 4.50
N ASP A 6 20.33 13.11 5.73
CA ASP A 6 19.92 12.39 6.93
C ASP A 6 18.50 11.87 6.75
N ALA A 7 18.29 10.58 7.01
CA ALA A 7 17.01 9.93 6.81
C ALA A 7 15.84 10.58 7.62
N VAL A 8 16.17 11.34 8.65
CA VAL A 8 15.22 12.07 9.49
C VAL A 8 14.74 13.37 8.83
N ARG A 9 15.60 14.05 8.05
CA ARG A 9 15.23 15.32 7.37
C ARG A 9 14.51 15.12 6.03
N ALA A 10 14.45 13.92 5.50
CA ALA A 10 13.84 13.64 4.20
C ALA A 10 12.34 14.01 4.12
N PHE A 11 11.64 14.09 5.24
CA PHE A 11 10.19 14.35 5.30
C PHE A 11 9.85 15.71 5.92
N GLU A 12 10.79 16.39 6.56
CA GLU A 12 10.57 17.69 7.20
C GLU A 12 10.26 18.75 6.14
N GLY A 13 9.12 19.42 6.26
CA GLY A 13 8.62 20.41 5.31
C GLY A 13 8.16 19.82 3.96
N ALA A 14 8.18 18.49 3.78
CA ALA A 14 7.67 17.84 2.60
C ALA A 14 6.14 17.78 2.59
N VAL A 15 5.56 17.56 1.41
CA VAL A 15 4.11 17.41 1.19
C VAL A 15 3.83 16.01 0.67
N ALA A 16 2.94 15.28 1.33
CA ALA A 16 2.56 13.92 0.97
C ALA A 16 1.05 13.74 0.82
N ILE A 17 0.64 13.01 -0.22
CA ILE A 17 -0.71 12.48 -0.37
C ILE A 17 -0.67 10.99 -0.03
N ILE A 18 -1.60 10.52 0.80
CA ILE A 18 -1.77 9.11 1.14
C ILE A 18 -3.19 8.68 0.80
N THR A 19 -3.35 7.79 -0.18
CA THR A 19 -4.65 7.18 -0.50
C THR A 19 -4.94 6.02 0.43
N GLY A 20 -6.21 5.84 0.84
CA GLY A 20 -6.56 4.89 1.90
C GLY A 20 -5.95 5.28 3.25
N GLY A 21 -5.84 6.60 3.50
CA GLY A 21 -5.12 7.17 4.63
C GLY A 21 -5.88 7.15 5.96
N ALA A 22 -7.16 6.79 5.96
CA ALA A 22 -8.01 6.81 7.15
C ALA A 22 -7.87 5.54 8.01
N SER A 23 -7.26 4.48 7.51
CA SER A 23 -7.17 3.21 8.24
C SER A 23 -5.87 2.44 7.97
N GLY A 24 -5.61 1.42 8.79
CA GLY A 24 -4.57 0.42 8.59
C GLY A 24 -3.19 0.99 8.30
N ILE A 25 -2.56 0.51 7.22
CA ILE A 25 -1.22 0.96 6.80
C ILE A 25 -1.21 2.43 6.42
N GLY A 26 -2.25 2.92 5.72
CA GLY A 26 -2.34 4.31 5.28
C GLY A 26 -2.36 5.28 6.45
N LYS A 27 -3.20 5.02 7.46
CA LYS A 27 -3.25 5.81 8.70
C LYS A 27 -1.90 5.81 9.42
N ALA A 28 -1.28 4.65 9.57
CA ALA A 28 0.03 4.55 10.23
C ALA A 28 1.14 5.27 9.45
N LEU A 29 1.08 5.30 8.11
CA LEU A 29 1.99 6.09 7.28
C LEU A 29 1.74 7.59 7.46
N ALA A 30 0.47 8.02 7.48
CA ALA A 30 0.10 9.42 7.71
C ALA A 30 0.61 9.91 9.07
N GLU A 31 0.38 9.15 10.13
CA GLU A 31 0.88 9.46 11.48
C GLU A 31 2.42 9.55 11.50
N ALA A 32 3.10 8.56 10.93
CA ALA A 32 4.56 8.52 10.94
C ALA A 32 5.23 9.59 10.04
N LEU A 33 4.55 10.08 8.99
CA LEU A 33 4.98 11.21 8.16
C LEU A 33 4.78 12.53 8.90
N ALA A 34 3.62 12.71 9.52
CA ALA A 34 3.28 13.87 10.32
C ALA A 34 4.26 14.07 11.51
N GLU A 35 4.61 12.98 12.22
CA GLU A 35 5.64 12.98 13.27
C GLU A 35 7.02 13.45 12.77
N ARG A 36 7.28 13.39 11.45
CA ARG A 36 8.52 13.83 10.82
C ARG A 36 8.44 15.23 10.19
N GLY A 37 7.38 15.97 10.50
CA GLY A 37 7.19 17.33 10.00
C GLY A 37 6.68 17.44 8.56
N CYS A 38 6.18 16.34 7.99
CA CYS A 38 5.54 16.33 6.69
C CYS A 38 4.12 16.90 6.76
N GLU A 39 3.73 17.72 5.79
CA GLU A 39 2.33 18.07 5.59
C GLU A 39 1.60 16.94 4.86
N VAL A 40 0.50 16.44 5.46
CA VAL A 40 -0.12 15.19 5.03
C VAL A 40 -1.55 15.42 4.53
N MET A 41 -1.81 14.98 3.28
CA MET A 41 -3.16 14.87 2.73
C MET A 41 -3.65 13.43 2.96
N VAL A 42 -4.58 13.25 3.89
CA VAL A 42 -5.23 11.96 4.19
C VAL A 42 -6.43 11.81 3.26
N ALA A 43 -6.27 11.04 2.19
CA ALA A 43 -7.30 10.85 1.19
C ALA A 43 -7.94 9.45 1.34
N ASP A 44 -9.25 9.39 1.50
CA ASP A 44 -9.99 8.14 1.71
C ASP A 44 -11.42 8.25 1.20
N LEU A 45 -12.01 7.12 0.80
CA LEU A 45 -13.44 7.03 0.49
C LEU A 45 -14.31 7.28 1.73
N GLN A 46 -13.77 7.01 2.92
CA GLN A 46 -14.42 7.15 4.21
C GLN A 46 -14.07 8.51 4.82
N THR A 47 -14.82 9.53 4.43
CA THR A 47 -14.55 10.93 4.81
C THR A 47 -14.48 11.14 6.32
N GLU A 48 -15.44 10.58 7.08
CA GLU A 48 -15.49 10.73 8.55
C GLU A 48 -14.22 10.17 9.22
N LEU A 49 -13.77 8.97 8.82
CA LEU A 49 -12.54 8.38 9.36
C LEU A 49 -11.28 9.15 8.95
N ALA A 50 -11.29 9.78 7.77
CA ALA A 50 -10.20 10.65 7.34
C ALA A 50 -10.15 11.93 8.20
N GLU A 51 -11.31 12.53 8.49
CA GLU A 51 -11.42 13.68 9.36
C GLU A 51 -10.98 13.37 10.80
N ASP A 52 -11.39 12.22 11.36
CA ASP A 52 -10.94 11.75 12.68
C ASP A 52 -9.41 11.61 12.74
N THR A 53 -8.84 11.00 11.70
CA THR A 53 -7.38 10.84 11.59
C THR A 53 -6.68 12.19 11.54
N VAL A 54 -7.18 13.11 10.73
CA VAL A 54 -6.63 14.47 10.60
C VAL A 54 -6.81 15.27 11.89
N GLY A 55 -7.97 15.17 12.55
CA GLY A 55 -8.23 15.79 13.85
C GLY A 55 -7.19 15.38 14.90
N ALA A 56 -6.89 14.07 14.98
CA ALA A 56 -5.87 13.54 15.88
C ALA A 56 -4.44 14.03 15.53
N LEU A 57 -4.12 14.19 14.23
CA LEU A 57 -2.83 14.72 13.79
C LEU A 57 -2.70 16.22 14.12
N ARG A 58 -3.73 17.02 13.86
CA ARG A 58 -3.77 18.46 14.17
C ARG A 58 -3.67 18.72 15.66
N ALA A 59 -4.34 17.91 16.49
CA ALA A 59 -4.26 18.01 17.95
C ALA A 59 -2.82 17.82 18.49
N ARG A 60 -1.95 17.16 17.70
CA ARG A 60 -0.51 16.99 17.99
C ARG A 60 0.36 18.06 17.32
N GLY A 61 -0.25 19.12 16.76
CA GLY A 61 0.47 20.21 16.10
C GLY A 61 0.93 19.91 14.65
N SER A 62 0.50 18.81 14.05
CA SER A 62 0.87 18.47 12.69
C SER A 62 0.00 19.16 11.64
N ARG A 63 0.57 19.47 10.47
CA ARG A 63 -0.19 19.95 9.31
C ARG A 63 -0.78 18.77 8.55
N ALA A 64 -2.09 18.64 8.59
CA ALA A 64 -2.82 17.58 7.92
C ALA A 64 -4.15 18.06 7.36
N THR A 65 -4.63 17.44 6.28
CA THR A 65 -5.93 17.73 5.67
C THR A 65 -6.57 16.44 5.22
N ALA A 66 -7.86 16.29 5.49
CA ALA A 66 -8.68 15.20 4.99
C ALA A 66 -9.23 15.56 3.61
N SER A 67 -9.39 14.54 2.77
CA SER A 67 -10.04 14.66 1.46
C SER A 67 -10.83 13.39 1.18
N HIS A 68 -12.09 13.53 0.76
CA HIS A 68 -12.81 12.43 0.12
C HIS A 68 -12.09 12.06 -1.19
N LEU A 69 -11.91 10.76 -1.43
CA LEU A 69 -11.30 10.28 -2.66
C LEU A 69 -11.78 8.86 -2.99
N ASP A 70 -12.42 8.72 -4.15
CA ASP A 70 -12.50 7.43 -4.84
C ASP A 70 -11.30 7.29 -5.79
N VAL A 71 -10.36 6.40 -5.46
CA VAL A 71 -9.16 6.17 -6.28
C VAL A 71 -9.49 5.62 -7.68
N THR A 72 -10.69 5.07 -7.87
CA THR A 72 -11.14 4.56 -9.17
C THR A 72 -11.57 5.67 -10.12
N ASP A 73 -11.84 6.87 -9.62
CA ASP A 73 -12.12 8.07 -10.41
C ASP A 73 -10.84 8.89 -10.64
N PHE A 74 -10.35 8.88 -11.88
CA PHE A 74 -9.15 9.63 -12.26
C PHE A 74 -9.33 11.15 -12.10
N ALA A 75 -10.54 11.68 -12.34
CA ALA A 75 -10.79 13.11 -12.22
C ALA A 75 -10.66 13.57 -10.76
N GLU A 76 -11.17 12.78 -9.80
CA GLU A 76 -11.00 13.06 -8.37
C GLU A 76 -9.53 13.01 -7.95
N VAL A 77 -8.80 11.97 -8.36
CA VAL A 77 -7.36 11.84 -8.06
C VAL A 77 -6.56 13.01 -8.64
N SER A 78 -6.81 13.37 -9.91
CA SER A 78 -6.13 14.49 -10.57
C SER A 78 -6.43 15.82 -9.90
N ARG A 79 -7.69 16.06 -9.53
CA ARG A 79 -8.10 17.26 -8.78
C ARG A 79 -7.39 17.36 -7.45
N LEU A 80 -7.35 16.30 -6.65
CA LEU A 80 -6.65 16.29 -5.35
C LEU A 80 -5.17 16.63 -5.50
N VAL A 81 -4.48 16.02 -6.47
CA VAL A 81 -3.06 16.30 -6.75
C VAL A 81 -2.86 17.77 -7.11
N GLN A 82 -3.68 18.32 -8.03
CA GLN A 82 -3.58 19.71 -8.46
C GLN A 82 -3.88 20.69 -7.32
N GLU A 83 -4.90 20.43 -6.51
CA GLU A 83 -5.25 21.24 -5.34
C GLU A 83 -4.16 21.23 -4.27
N THR A 84 -3.52 20.06 -4.07
CA THR A 84 -2.37 19.95 -3.16
C THR A 84 -1.23 20.83 -3.63
N VAL A 85 -0.87 20.77 -4.91
CA VAL A 85 0.21 21.61 -5.47
C VAL A 85 -0.16 23.09 -5.44
N ARG A 86 -1.39 23.45 -5.77
CA ARG A 86 -1.84 24.85 -5.72
C ARG A 86 -1.76 25.41 -4.30
N ARG A 87 -2.10 24.63 -3.28
CA ARG A 87 -2.11 25.06 -1.86
C ARG A 87 -0.72 25.06 -1.23
N CYS A 88 0.07 24.02 -1.48
CA CYS A 88 1.35 23.79 -0.81
C CYS A 88 2.57 24.14 -1.67
N GLY A 89 2.37 24.48 -2.97
CA GLY A 89 3.42 24.81 -3.92
C GLY A 89 4.21 23.60 -4.45
N ARG A 90 3.97 22.38 -3.91
CA ARG A 90 4.74 21.17 -4.23
C ARG A 90 4.00 19.89 -3.87
N LEU A 91 4.44 18.77 -4.47
CA LEU A 91 4.10 17.41 -4.05
C LEU A 91 5.38 16.58 -4.01
N ASP A 92 5.82 16.19 -2.81
CA ASP A 92 7.04 15.41 -2.63
C ASP A 92 6.80 13.91 -2.67
N TYR A 93 5.70 13.45 -2.07
CA TYR A 93 5.39 12.04 -1.95
C TYR A 93 3.96 11.75 -2.38
N MET A 94 3.79 10.75 -3.24
CA MET A 94 2.50 10.14 -3.54
C MET A 94 2.50 8.69 -3.05
N PHE A 95 1.78 8.41 -1.96
CA PHE A 95 1.58 7.05 -1.47
C PHE A 95 0.28 6.49 -2.04
N ASN A 96 0.38 5.66 -3.08
CA ASN A 96 -0.72 4.89 -3.62
C ASN A 96 -0.92 3.65 -2.73
N ASN A 97 -1.71 3.80 -1.67
CA ASN A 97 -1.86 2.79 -0.65
C ASN A 97 -3.27 2.20 -0.56
N ALA A 98 -4.30 2.89 -1.05
CA ALA A 98 -5.67 2.36 -1.07
C ALA A 98 -5.72 0.95 -1.69
N GLY A 99 -6.50 0.07 -1.07
CA GLY A 99 -6.64 -1.30 -1.55
C GLY A 99 -7.61 -2.11 -0.72
N ILE A 100 -8.18 -3.12 -1.37
CA ILE A 100 -9.11 -4.09 -0.78
C ILE A 100 -8.58 -5.51 -0.95
N GLY A 101 -9.11 -6.46 -0.18
CA GLY A 101 -8.76 -7.87 -0.25
C GLY A 101 -9.97 -8.76 -0.55
N ILE A 102 -9.75 -9.86 -1.25
CA ILE A 102 -10.75 -10.92 -1.40
C ILE A 102 -10.06 -12.25 -1.06
N LEU A 103 -10.61 -12.94 -0.07
CA LEU A 103 -10.13 -14.23 0.41
C LEU A 103 -11.12 -15.31 -0.01
N GLY A 104 -10.72 -16.20 -0.90
CA GLY A 104 -11.53 -17.30 -1.43
C GLY A 104 -10.84 -18.02 -2.58
N GLU A 105 -11.36 -19.19 -2.96
CA GLU A 105 -10.89 -19.88 -4.16
C GLU A 105 -11.36 -19.15 -5.42
N VAL A 106 -10.64 -19.27 -6.52
CA VAL A 106 -10.98 -18.59 -7.79
C VAL A 106 -12.39 -18.91 -8.26
N ARG A 107 -12.87 -20.14 -8.04
CA ARG A 107 -14.22 -20.59 -8.41
C ARG A 107 -15.34 -19.91 -7.61
N ASP A 108 -15.02 -19.31 -6.45
CA ASP A 108 -15.99 -18.66 -5.57
C ASP A 108 -16.14 -17.16 -5.87
N HIS A 109 -15.25 -16.61 -6.73
CA HIS A 109 -15.29 -15.20 -7.14
C HIS A 109 -16.33 -14.97 -8.23
N THR A 110 -17.11 -13.92 -8.10
CA THR A 110 -17.90 -13.39 -9.23
C THR A 110 -17.05 -12.51 -10.14
N ILE A 111 -17.54 -12.19 -11.34
CA ILE A 111 -16.82 -11.30 -12.24
C ILE A 111 -16.75 -9.87 -11.68
N GLU A 112 -17.75 -9.44 -10.92
CA GLU A 112 -17.81 -8.15 -10.23
C GLU A 112 -16.75 -8.07 -9.14
N ASP A 113 -16.46 -9.18 -8.44
CA ASP A 113 -15.38 -9.25 -7.46
C ASP A 113 -14.03 -9.02 -8.14
N TRP A 114 -13.81 -9.61 -9.32
CA TRP A 114 -12.61 -9.39 -10.13
C TRP A 114 -12.49 -7.94 -10.57
N TYR A 115 -13.55 -7.36 -11.13
CA TYR A 115 -13.52 -5.97 -11.60
C TYR A 115 -13.29 -5.01 -10.44
N ARG A 116 -13.98 -5.18 -9.33
CA ARG A 116 -13.83 -4.31 -8.16
C ARG A 116 -12.40 -4.32 -7.61
N ILE A 117 -11.78 -5.50 -7.47
CA ILE A 117 -10.42 -5.59 -6.93
C ILE A 117 -9.38 -5.03 -7.92
N ILE A 118 -9.59 -5.21 -9.23
CA ILE A 118 -8.74 -4.60 -10.27
C ILE A 118 -8.88 -3.08 -10.24
N ASP A 119 -10.11 -2.58 -10.19
CA ASP A 119 -10.38 -1.14 -10.16
C ASP A 119 -9.71 -0.46 -8.98
N VAL A 120 -9.88 -0.97 -7.78
CA VAL A 120 -9.29 -0.35 -6.59
C VAL A 120 -7.77 -0.55 -6.53
N ASN A 121 -7.30 -1.80 -6.64
CA ASN A 121 -5.90 -2.15 -6.33
C ASN A 121 -4.92 -1.88 -7.47
N LEU A 122 -5.39 -1.83 -8.73
CA LEU A 122 -4.53 -1.60 -9.88
C LEU A 122 -4.88 -0.26 -10.56
N ARG A 123 -6.12 -0.07 -11.02
CA ARG A 123 -6.52 1.18 -11.69
C ARG A 123 -6.37 2.38 -10.76
N GLY A 124 -6.71 2.24 -9.47
CA GLY A 124 -6.48 3.29 -8.47
C GLY A 124 -5.01 3.66 -8.32
N VAL A 125 -4.09 2.68 -8.34
CA VAL A 125 -2.64 2.94 -8.33
C VAL A 125 -2.20 3.63 -9.63
N VAL A 126 -2.70 3.17 -10.79
CA VAL A 126 -2.41 3.80 -12.10
C VAL A 126 -2.87 5.26 -12.12
N ASN A 127 -4.06 5.55 -11.61
CA ASN A 127 -4.60 6.90 -11.51
C ASN A 127 -3.68 7.81 -10.65
N GLY A 128 -3.28 7.34 -9.48
CA GLY A 128 -2.36 8.07 -8.61
C GLY A 128 -0.99 8.29 -9.23
N VAL A 129 -0.45 7.27 -9.90
CA VAL A 129 0.81 7.39 -10.65
C VAL A 129 0.66 8.42 -11.77
N ALA A 130 -0.36 8.34 -12.61
CA ALA A 130 -0.56 9.23 -13.76
C ALA A 130 -0.71 10.70 -13.33
N ALA A 131 -1.47 10.96 -12.26
CA ALA A 131 -1.69 12.31 -11.76
C ALA A 131 -0.41 12.89 -11.12
N ALA A 132 0.23 12.15 -10.20
CA ALA A 132 1.39 12.63 -9.48
C ALA A 132 2.65 12.72 -10.37
N TYR A 133 2.88 11.75 -11.25
CA TYR A 133 4.05 11.73 -12.13
C TYR A 133 4.11 12.94 -13.04
N ARG A 134 2.97 13.37 -13.61
CA ARG A 134 2.88 14.58 -14.45
C ARG A 134 3.32 15.83 -13.69
N VAL A 135 2.89 15.99 -12.45
CA VAL A 135 3.28 17.10 -11.59
C VAL A 135 4.77 17.03 -11.23
N MET A 136 5.25 15.84 -10.84
CA MET A 136 6.64 15.63 -10.44
C MET A 136 7.60 15.84 -11.62
N LEU A 137 7.20 15.52 -12.86
CA LEU A 137 7.96 15.84 -14.08
C LEU A 137 8.16 17.35 -14.23
N ALA A 138 7.10 18.14 -14.02
CA ALA A 138 7.19 19.60 -14.08
C ALA A 138 8.03 20.18 -12.93
N GLN A 139 8.03 19.55 -11.76
CA GLN A 139 8.84 19.93 -10.60
C GLN A 139 10.33 19.56 -10.75
N GLY A 140 10.67 18.50 -11.51
CA GLY A 140 12.00 17.90 -11.57
C GLY A 140 12.36 17.06 -10.33
N PHE A 141 11.41 16.79 -9.44
CA PHE A 141 11.58 15.95 -8.26
C PHE A 141 10.25 15.35 -7.79
N GLY A 142 10.33 14.29 -6.98
CA GLY A 142 9.22 13.65 -6.32
C GLY A 142 9.51 12.18 -6.01
N HIS A 143 8.65 11.55 -5.24
CA HIS A 143 8.76 10.14 -4.90
C HIS A 143 7.38 9.47 -4.92
N ILE A 144 7.16 8.58 -5.85
CA ILE A 144 5.96 7.74 -5.93
C ILE A 144 6.21 6.46 -5.13
N VAL A 145 5.34 6.15 -4.20
CA VAL A 145 5.43 4.99 -3.32
C VAL A 145 4.17 4.16 -3.46
N ASN A 146 4.27 3.00 -4.11
CA ASN A 146 3.13 2.13 -4.37
C ASN A 146 3.07 0.98 -3.35
N THR A 147 1.91 0.75 -2.75
CA THR A 147 1.68 -0.37 -1.84
C THR A 147 1.21 -1.60 -2.62
N ALA A 148 2.13 -2.54 -2.86
CA ALA A 148 1.84 -3.87 -3.36
C ALA A 148 1.54 -4.84 -2.19
N SER A 149 2.20 -5.99 -2.17
CA SER A 149 2.13 -7.02 -1.12
C SER A 149 3.26 -8.04 -1.35
N ILE A 150 3.59 -8.84 -0.35
CA ILE A 150 4.35 -10.08 -0.56
C ILE A 150 3.66 -11.00 -1.57
N GLN A 151 2.34 -10.93 -1.66
CA GLN A 151 1.51 -11.64 -2.63
C GLN A 151 1.65 -11.11 -4.07
N GLY A 152 2.34 -9.99 -4.26
CA GLY A 152 2.82 -9.51 -5.55
C GLY A 152 4.18 -10.09 -5.96
N LEU A 153 4.78 -10.96 -5.14
CA LEU A 153 6.11 -11.52 -5.35
C LEU A 153 6.14 -13.06 -5.31
N VAL A 154 5.14 -13.67 -4.68
CA VAL A 154 5.04 -15.14 -4.54
C VAL A 154 3.61 -15.63 -4.75
N PRO A 155 3.40 -16.87 -5.23
CA PRO A 155 2.07 -17.44 -5.36
C PRO A 155 1.37 -17.51 -3.99
N THR A 156 0.13 -17.03 -3.92
CA THR A 156 -0.66 -17.09 -2.70
C THR A 156 -2.05 -17.62 -3.00
N PRO A 157 -2.29 -18.91 -2.80
CA PRO A 157 -3.62 -19.50 -2.92
C PRO A 157 -4.64 -18.83 -2.02
N LEU A 158 -5.92 -18.90 -2.37
CA LEU A 158 -7.05 -18.22 -1.74
C LEU A 158 -7.09 -16.70 -1.91
N MET A 159 -6.09 -16.11 -2.57
CA MET A 159 -6.03 -14.67 -2.84
C MET A 159 -5.56 -14.38 -4.27
N ALA A 160 -6.03 -15.17 -5.24
CA ALA A 160 -5.55 -15.10 -6.61
C ALA A 160 -5.83 -13.73 -7.27
N SER A 161 -7.04 -13.20 -7.12
CA SER A 161 -7.42 -11.89 -7.67
C SER A 161 -6.60 -10.76 -7.05
N TYR A 162 -6.44 -10.78 -5.73
CA TYR A 162 -5.57 -9.84 -5.02
C TYR A 162 -4.10 -9.96 -5.47
N GLY A 163 -3.57 -11.19 -5.49
CA GLY A 163 -2.20 -11.46 -5.92
C GLY A 163 -1.92 -10.97 -7.34
N ALA A 164 -2.85 -11.17 -8.28
CA ALA A 164 -2.73 -10.69 -9.65
C ALA A 164 -2.57 -9.15 -9.69
N THR A 165 -3.43 -8.40 -8.96
CA THR A 165 -3.31 -6.94 -8.90
C THR A 165 -1.99 -6.49 -8.27
N LYS A 166 -1.53 -7.17 -7.21
CA LYS A 166 -0.29 -6.79 -6.52
C LYS A 166 0.97 -7.15 -7.31
N HIS A 167 0.96 -8.20 -8.13
CA HIS A 167 2.02 -8.46 -9.13
C HIS A 167 2.08 -7.35 -10.18
N ALA A 168 0.93 -6.91 -10.69
CA ALA A 168 0.86 -5.81 -11.65
C ALA A 168 1.43 -4.50 -11.07
N VAL A 169 1.12 -4.17 -9.80
CA VAL A 169 1.68 -3.00 -9.11
C VAL A 169 3.20 -3.10 -8.94
N VAL A 170 3.75 -4.29 -8.65
CA VAL A 170 5.21 -4.49 -8.61
C VAL A 170 5.84 -4.26 -9.97
N ALA A 171 5.26 -4.83 -11.04
CA ALA A 171 5.76 -4.67 -12.41
C ALA A 171 5.74 -3.20 -12.84
N LEU A 172 4.61 -2.51 -12.66
CA LEU A 172 4.47 -1.07 -12.92
C LEU A 172 5.53 -0.25 -12.20
N SER A 173 5.71 -0.51 -10.89
CA SER A 173 6.65 0.27 -10.08
C SER A 173 8.10 0.10 -10.51
N ASN A 174 8.50 -1.13 -10.88
CA ASN A 174 9.85 -1.43 -11.34
C ASN A 174 10.15 -0.75 -12.68
N SER A 175 9.21 -0.78 -13.64
CA SER A 175 9.37 -0.13 -14.95
C SER A 175 9.42 1.40 -14.78
N LEU A 176 8.44 1.97 -14.07
CA LEU A 176 8.38 3.40 -13.81
C LEU A 176 9.63 3.93 -13.11
N ARG A 177 10.22 3.16 -12.18
CA ARG A 177 11.45 3.55 -11.50
C ARG A 177 12.60 3.82 -12.48
N ILE A 178 12.72 3.03 -13.53
CA ILE A 178 13.76 3.17 -14.55
C ILE A 178 13.45 4.36 -15.44
N GLU A 179 12.22 4.50 -15.88
CA GLU A 179 11.75 5.58 -16.76
C GLU A 179 11.81 6.96 -16.08
N ALA A 180 11.50 7.03 -14.77
CA ALA A 180 11.40 8.25 -14.01
C ALA A 180 12.76 8.79 -13.50
N ALA A 181 13.77 7.92 -13.40
CA ALA A 181 15.06 8.27 -12.82
C ALA A 181 15.77 9.43 -13.53
N PRO A 182 15.80 9.52 -14.89
CA PRO A 182 16.42 10.65 -15.59
C PRO A 182 15.78 12.01 -15.28
N ALA A 183 14.49 12.02 -14.90
CA ALA A 183 13.74 13.22 -14.51
C ALA A 183 13.88 13.57 -13.01
N GLY A 184 14.74 12.88 -12.26
CA GLY A 184 14.90 13.11 -10.82
C GLY A 184 13.79 12.55 -9.93
N ILE A 185 12.88 11.77 -10.50
CA ILE A 185 11.73 11.21 -9.77
C ILE A 185 12.08 9.82 -9.26
N ARG A 186 11.79 9.58 -7.99
CA ARG A 186 12.00 8.31 -7.31
C ARG A 186 10.73 7.46 -7.34
N VAL A 187 10.91 6.13 -7.34
CA VAL A 187 9.78 5.20 -7.22
C VAL A 187 10.19 4.06 -6.30
N SER A 188 9.33 3.77 -5.32
CA SER A 188 9.48 2.62 -4.42
C SER A 188 8.21 1.77 -4.44
N VAL A 189 8.36 0.46 -4.31
CA VAL A 189 7.24 -0.43 -4.08
C VAL A 189 7.36 -1.10 -2.72
N ILE A 190 6.30 -0.95 -1.91
CA ILE A 190 6.18 -1.57 -0.59
C ILE A 190 5.48 -2.91 -0.79
N CYS A 191 6.08 -3.98 -0.27
CA CYS A 191 5.53 -5.33 -0.26
C CYS A 191 5.33 -5.81 1.19
N PRO A 192 4.20 -5.42 1.82
CA PRO A 192 3.87 -5.89 3.17
C PRO A 192 3.66 -7.40 3.19
N GLY A 193 4.12 -8.05 4.25
CA GLY A 193 3.59 -9.35 4.67
C GLY A 193 2.26 -9.14 5.40
N VAL A 194 1.99 -9.95 6.43
CA VAL A 194 0.77 -9.78 7.23
C VAL A 194 0.96 -8.63 8.22
N ILE A 195 0.13 -7.60 8.08
CA ILE A 195 0.08 -6.42 8.96
C ILE A 195 -1.28 -6.37 9.62
N ARG A 196 -1.34 -6.08 10.91
CA ARG A 196 -2.58 -5.98 11.69
C ARG A 196 -3.41 -4.78 11.25
N THR A 197 -4.33 -5.01 10.32
CA THR A 197 -5.17 -3.98 9.71
C THR A 197 -6.61 -4.48 9.55
N PRO A 198 -7.59 -3.58 9.40
CA PRO A 198 -8.97 -3.96 9.12
C PRO A 198 -9.15 -4.80 7.84
N LEU A 199 -8.22 -4.74 6.90
CA LEU A 199 -8.23 -5.57 5.68
C LEU A 199 -8.33 -7.07 5.99
N LEU A 200 -7.78 -7.51 7.13
CA LEU A 200 -7.82 -8.92 7.55
C LEU A 200 -9.22 -9.36 8.05
N GLN A 201 -10.11 -8.41 8.29
CA GLN A 201 -11.45 -8.66 8.83
C GLN A 201 -12.53 -8.69 7.73
N GLY A 202 -12.18 -8.33 6.49
CA GLY A 202 -13.16 -8.23 5.40
C GLY A 202 -14.09 -7.01 5.53
N GLY A 203 -15.39 -7.20 5.32
CA GLY A 203 -16.39 -6.12 5.39
C GLY A 203 -16.16 -5.07 4.31
N ARG A 204 -16.11 -3.78 4.68
CA ARG A 204 -15.89 -2.68 3.74
C ARG A 204 -14.51 -2.72 3.06
N TYR A 205 -13.53 -3.41 3.65
CA TYR A 205 -12.17 -3.54 3.13
C TYR A 205 -11.97 -4.77 2.23
N GLY A 206 -13.03 -5.55 1.98
CA GLY A 206 -12.98 -6.70 1.09
C GLY A 206 -14.04 -7.75 1.39
N LYS A 207 -13.85 -8.93 0.83
CA LYS A 207 -14.75 -10.07 1.02
C LYS A 207 -14.00 -11.28 1.52
N VAL A 208 -14.68 -12.08 2.33
CA VAL A 208 -14.26 -13.45 2.68
C VAL A 208 -15.30 -14.39 2.11
N LEU A 209 -14.92 -15.17 1.11
CA LEU A 209 -15.80 -16.10 0.38
C LEU A 209 -15.72 -17.52 0.94
N LEU A 210 -14.93 -17.73 1.99
CA LEU A 210 -14.78 -19.01 2.66
C LEU A 210 -15.89 -19.21 3.73
N PRO A 211 -16.40 -20.42 3.91
CA PRO A 211 -17.39 -20.73 4.94
C PRO A 211 -16.73 -20.84 6.33
N ALA A 212 -16.02 -19.78 6.74
CA ALA A 212 -15.29 -19.73 8.00
C ALA A 212 -15.92 -18.69 8.93
N SER A 213 -16.07 -19.01 10.21
CA SER A 213 -16.53 -18.05 11.21
C SER A 213 -15.52 -16.89 11.36
N GLU A 214 -15.98 -15.73 11.83
CA GLU A 214 -15.08 -14.60 12.12
C GLU A 214 -13.98 -14.97 13.12
N GLU A 215 -14.31 -15.83 14.09
CA GLU A 215 -13.36 -16.34 15.08
C GLU A 215 -12.26 -17.17 14.41
N SER A 216 -12.64 -18.11 13.51
CA SER A 216 -11.68 -18.93 12.74
C SER A 216 -10.78 -18.06 11.84
N GLN A 217 -11.35 -17.03 11.21
CA GLN A 217 -10.59 -16.07 10.40
C GLN A 217 -9.59 -15.29 11.26
N ARG A 218 -10.04 -14.76 12.41
CA ARG A 218 -9.17 -14.06 13.37
C ARG A 218 -8.04 -14.95 13.85
N ALA A 219 -8.35 -16.17 14.28
CA ALA A 219 -7.36 -17.15 14.76
C ALA A 219 -6.35 -17.51 13.65
N TYR A 220 -6.80 -17.64 12.40
CA TYR A 220 -5.93 -17.88 11.26
C TYR A 220 -4.92 -16.73 11.06
N PHE A 221 -5.39 -15.48 11.02
CA PHE A 221 -4.51 -14.34 10.84
C PHE A 221 -3.57 -14.11 12.02
N GLU A 222 -4.01 -14.33 13.25
CA GLU A 222 -3.13 -14.22 14.44
C GLU A 222 -1.97 -15.22 14.41
N ARG A 223 -2.18 -16.44 13.90
CA ARG A 223 -1.10 -17.43 13.70
C ARG A 223 -0.02 -16.95 12.73
N LEU A 224 -0.37 -16.09 11.79
CA LEU A 224 0.59 -15.49 10.86
C LEU A 224 1.44 -14.39 11.51
N ARG A 225 1.24 -14.11 12.80
CA ARG A 225 1.97 -13.11 13.61
C ARG A 225 1.99 -11.74 12.92
N PRO A 226 0.82 -11.12 12.75
CA PRO A 226 0.72 -9.85 12.05
C PRO A 226 1.56 -8.77 12.73
N MET A 227 2.33 -8.03 11.93
CA MET A 227 3.14 -6.93 12.42
C MET A 227 2.26 -5.73 12.76
N ASP A 228 2.60 -5.02 13.82
CA ASP A 228 1.97 -3.75 14.20
C ASP A 228 2.14 -2.70 13.08
N PRO A 229 1.06 -1.97 12.68
CA PRO A 229 1.10 -1.02 11.58
C PRO A 229 1.97 0.21 11.86
N THR A 230 2.05 0.69 13.10
CA THR A 230 2.90 1.83 13.47
C THR A 230 4.37 1.47 13.33
N ARG A 231 4.75 0.30 13.86
CA ARG A 231 6.11 -0.23 13.70
C ARG A 231 6.45 -0.47 12.23
N PHE A 232 5.49 -0.96 11.45
CA PHE A 232 5.64 -1.15 10.01
C PHE A 232 5.91 0.18 9.31
N ALA A 233 5.05 1.18 9.50
CA ALA A 233 5.16 2.50 8.86
C ALA A 233 6.51 3.18 9.15
N ARG A 234 6.93 3.22 10.41
CA ARG A 234 8.23 3.82 10.80
C ARG A 234 9.42 3.17 10.09
N ARG A 235 9.41 1.83 9.94
CA ARG A 235 10.47 1.09 9.24
C ARG A 235 10.41 1.30 7.73
N VAL A 236 9.21 1.32 7.15
CA VAL A 236 9.00 1.58 5.73
C VAL A 236 9.51 2.97 5.36
N LEU A 237 9.15 4.01 6.11
CA LEU A 237 9.60 5.38 5.82
C LEU A 237 11.13 5.52 5.87
N THR A 238 11.80 4.79 6.77
CA THR A 238 13.28 4.76 6.77
C THR A 238 13.84 4.19 5.45
N ARG A 239 13.16 3.22 4.84
CA ARG A 239 13.57 2.64 3.55
C ARG A 239 13.20 3.53 2.37
N VAL A 240 12.03 4.18 2.43
CA VAL A 240 11.60 5.19 1.44
C VAL A 240 12.60 6.36 1.40
N ALA A 241 13.01 6.87 2.56
CA ALA A 241 14.03 7.94 2.64
C ALA A 241 15.36 7.55 1.99
N ARG A 242 15.73 6.27 2.02
CA ARG A 242 16.91 5.70 1.36
C ARG A 242 16.70 5.43 -0.13
N ASN A 243 15.51 5.70 -0.67
CA ASN A 243 15.15 5.40 -2.04
C ASN A 243 15.27 3.90 -2.40
N ASP A 244 14.95 3.00 -1.45
CA ASP A 244 14.94 1.58 -1.75
C ASP A 244 13.87 1.25 -2.80
N ALA A 245 14.23 0.49 -3.83
CA ALA A 245 13.33 0.15 -4.93
C ALA A 245 12.20 -0.80 -4.46
N LEU A 246 12.58 -1.86 -3.74
CA LEU A 246 11.68 -2.91 -3.26
C LEU A 246 11.78 -3.04 -1.73
N ILE A 247 10.68 -2.75 -1.04
CA ILE A 247 10.61 -2.72 0.42
C ILE A 247 9.73 -3.87 0.92
N ILE A 248 10.35 -5.01 1.21
CA ILE A 248 9.67 -6.18 1.79
C ILE A 248 9.75 -6.08 3.32
N MET A 249 8.58 -6.08 3.98
CA MET A 249 8.49 -5.92 5.44
C MET A 249 7.31 -6.74 6.01
N PRO A 250 7.49 -7.52 7.07
CA PRO A 250 8.73 -7.84 7.80
C PRO A 250 9.82 -8.48 6.94
N ALA A 251 11.09 -8.23 7.31
CA ALA A 251 12.23 -8.58 6.45
C ALA A 251 12.41 -10.10 6.21
N TRP A 252 11.88 -10.95 7.08
CA TRP A 252 11.97 -12.40 6.92
C TRP A 252 11.23 -12.93 5.67
N TYR A 253 10.21 -12.19 5.16
CA TYR A 253 9.55 -12.50 3.90
C TYR A 253 10.48 -12.43 2.68
N LYS A 254 11.64 -11.77 2.81
CA LYS A 254 12.68 -11.79 1.76
C LYS A 254 13.18 -13.20 1.49
N VAL A 255 13.28 -14.03 2.53
CA VAL A 255 13.70 -15.43 2.36
C VAL A 255 12.69 -16.19 1.47
N LEU A 256 11.40 -16.02 1.73
CA LEU A 256 10.35 -16.64 0.92
C LEU A 256 10.39 -16.15 -0.53
N TRP A 257 10.58 -14.86 -0.73
CA TRP A 257 10.73 -14.27 -2.07
C TRP A 257 11.96 -14.83 -2.80
N TRP A 258 13.12 -14.88 -2.13
CA TRP A 258 14.34 -15.43 -2.73
C TRP A 258 14.21 -16.92 -3.09
N LEU A 259 13.60 -17.71 -2.20
CA LEU A 259 13.34 -19.13 -2.47
C LEU A 259 12.45 -19.31 -3.70
N ASN A 260 11.36 -18.54 -3.80
CA ASN A 260 10.48 -18.58 -4.97
C ASN A 260 11.19 -18.13 -6.26
N ARG A 261 12.08 -17.13 -6.17
CA ARG A 261 12.85 -16.62 -7.31
C ARG A 261 13.93 -17.60 -7.77
N ALA A 262 14.62 -18.26 -6.84
CA ALA A 262 15.65 -19.26 -7.13
C ALA A 262 15.06 -20.56 -7.66
N SER A 263 13.91 -20.98 -7.15
CA SER A 263 13.21 -22.19 -7.57
C SER A 263 11.68 -21.97 -7.56
N PRO A 264 11.10 -21.61 -8.71
CA PRO A 264 9.64 -21.50 -8.83
C PRO A 264 8.90 -22.78 -8.47
N SER A 265 9.52 -23.96 -8.69
CA SER A 265 8.94 -25.26 -8.32
C SER A 265 8.85 -25.43 -6.80
N LEU A 266 9.88 -25.03 -6.06
CA LEU A 266 9.85 -25.01 -4.60
C LEU A 266 8.82 -24.02 -4.09
N GLY A 267 8.76 -22.83 -4.70
CA GLY A 267 7.73 -21.83 -4.38
C GLY A 267 6.31 -22.37 -4.52
N ARG A 268 6.02 -23.06 -5.62
CA ARG A 268 4.72 -23.73 -5.83
C ARG A 268 4.43 -24.83 -4.82
N LEU A 269 5.44 -25.64 -4.46
CA LEU A 269 5.30 -26.68 -3.44
C LEU A 269 4.95 -26.11 -2.07
N LEU A 270 5.64 -25.05 -1.67
CA LEU A 270 5.36 -24.34 -0.41
C LEU A 270 3.95 -23.71 -0.42
N ALA A 271 3.57 -23.07 -1.53
CA ALA A 271 2.24 -22.49 -1.71
C ALA A 271 1.13 -23.57 -1.63
N ARG A 272 1.35 -24.76 -2.23
CA ARG A 272 0.41 -25.87 -2.12
C ARG A 272 0.23 -26.34 -0.67
N ARG A 273 1.32 -26.51 0.09
CA ARG A 273 1.24 -26.88 1.50
C ARG A 273 0.51 -25.81 2.32
N MET A 274 0.78 -24.53 2.06
CA MET A 274 0.06 -23.43 2.70
C MET A 274 -1.44 -23.50 2.38
N PHE A 275 -1.82 -23.74 1.13
CA PHE A 275 -3.22 -23.88 0.74
C PHE A 275 -3.93 -24.99 1.49
N GLU A 276 -3.35 -26.19 1.55
CA GLU A 276 -3.92 -27.33 2.26
C GLU A 276 -4.08 -27.03 3.77
N MET A 277 -3.08 -26.39 4.38
CA MET A 277 -3.13 -25.98 5.79
C MET A 277 -4.21 -24.91 6.03
N SER A 278 -4.28 -23.89 5.17
CA SER A 278 -5.27 -22.83 5.27
C SER A 278 -6.69 -23.35 5.14
N LYS A 279 -6.95 -24.27 4.21
CA LYS A 279 -8.26 -24.92 4.06
C LYS A 279 -8.66 -25.72 5.29
N ARG A 280 -7.72 -26.37 5.97
CA ARG A 280 -8.03 -27.11 7.21
C ARG A 280 -8.39 -26.17 8.36
N MET A 281 -7.74 -25.02 8.46
CA MET A 281 -7.95 -24.04 9.52
C MET A 281 -9.18 -23.15 9.31
N LEU A 282 -9.58 -22.96 8.06
CA LEU A 282 -10.72 -22.10 7.66
C LEU A 282 -11.97 -22.92 7.31
N ARG A 283 -12.04 -24.20 7.68
CA ARG A 283 -13.27 -24.99 7.65
C ARG A 283 -14.16 -24.60 8.82
N PRO A 284 -15.50 -24.66 8.63
CA PRO A 284 -16.45 -24.42 9.69
C PRO A 284 -16.26 -25.38 10.86
#